data_c0d1b74d4e4ba33d3b91b90ca664ea34
#
_entry.id   c0d1b74d4e4ba33d3b91b90ca664ea34
#
_cell.length_a   1.000
_cell.length_b   1.000
_cell.length_c   1.000
_cell.angle_alpha   90.00
_cell.angle_beta   90.00
_cell.angle_gamma   90.00
#
_symmetry.space_group_name_H-M   'P 1'
#
loop_
_entity.id
_entity.type
_entity.pdbx_description
1 polymer ?
#
loop_
_entity_poly.entity_id
_entity_poly.type
_entity_poly.pdbx_seq_one_letter_code
_entity_poly.pdbx_strand_id
1 'polypeptide(L)'
;MSRADRWDPSDDDPATRGGLSVAIIGTDGIRYYGSHLREVAVGIKLGEDVRVGEKLGEVGDSGNARGAGAHLHFGISRPTYPTDWKVRRGQISPFDYLNAWRKGDDVTPEVPGPARALCKQAAG
;
A
#
# COMPACT_ATOMS: atom_id res chain seq x y z
N MET A 1 -5.12 6.24 -1.04
CA MET A 1 -6.20 5.41 -1.64
C MET A 1 -6.55 5.94 -3.01
N SER A 2 -6.68 5.08 -3.98
CA SER A 2 -7.15 5.44 -5.33
C SER A 2 -8.33 4.55 -5.72
N ARG A 3 -9.46 5.18 -6.06
CA ARG A 3 -10.69 4.48 -6.48
C ARG A 3 -10.90 4.48 -8.00
N ALA A 4 -9.99 5.09 -8.75
CA ALA A 4 -10.07 5.14 -10.19
C ALA A 4 -8.75 4.66 -10.79
N ASP A 5 -8.85 3.82 -11.82
CA ASP A 5 -7.71 3.42 -12.63
C ASP A 5 -7.45 4.52 -13.65
N ARG A 6 -6.44 5.34 -13.39
CA ARG A 6 -6.05 6.48 -14.22
C ARG A 6 -4.79 6.24 -15.03
N TRP A 7 -4.27 5.02 -14.99
CA TRP A 7 -3.04 4.72 -15.71
C TRP A 7 -3.25 4.76 -17.22
N ASP A 8 -2.36 5.48 -17.90
CA ASP A 8 -2.32 5.60 -19.34
C ASP A 8 -0.96 5.09 -19.83
N PRO A 9 -0.92 4.02 -20.66
CA PRO A 9 0.34 3.45 -21.12
C PRO A 9 1.15 4.43 -21.98
N SER A 10 0.54 5.42 -22.60
CA SER A 10 1.24 6.43 -23.39
C SER A 10 1.98 7.45 -22.53
N ASP A 11 1.53 7.66 -21.31
CA ASP A 11 2.12 8.58 -20.34
C ASP A 11 2.97 7.87 -19.29
N ASP A 12 2.51 6.70 -18.84
CA ASP A 12 3.14 5.87 -17.81
C ASP A 12 3.54 6.67 -16.57
N ASP A 13 2.63 7.49 -16.08
CA ASP A 13 2.84 8.29 -14.88
C ASP A 13 3.03 7.38 -13.66
N PRO A 14 4.18 7.46 -12.95
CA PRO A 14 4.43 6.64 -11.75
C PRO A 14 3.35 6.74 -10.69
N ALA A 15 2.70 7.90 -10.55
CA ALA A 15 1.63 8.10 -9.57
C ALA A 15 0.37 7.28 -9.88
N THR A 16 0.18 6.83 -11.12
CA THR A 16 -1.02 6.09 -11.55
C THR A 16 -0.74 4.62 -11.86
N ARG A 17 0.51 4.17 -11.82
CA ARG A 17 0.90 2.78 -12.17
C ARG A 17 0.18 1.73 -11.34
N GLY A 18 -0.14 2.04 -10.08
CA GLY A 18 -0.82 1.10 -9.19
C GLY A 18 -2.30 0.89 -9.51
N GLY A 19 -2.90 1.71 -10.37
CA GLY A 19 -4.33 1.64 -10.64
C GLY A 19 -5.15 1.94 -9.39
N LEU A 20 -6.14 1.08 -9.11
CA LEU A 20 -6.90 1.15 -7.86
C LEU A 20 -6.03 0.63 -6.70
N SER A 21 -5.93 1.39 -5.64
CA SER A 21 -5.06 1.06 -4.52
C SER A 21 -5.63 1.49 -3.18
N VAL A 22 -5.18 0.81 -2.13
CA VAL A 22 -5.44 1.16 -0.72
C VAL A 22 -4.13 1.09 0.05
N ALA A 23 -3.92 2.04 0.93
CA ALA A 23 -2.84 1.97 1.90
C ALA A 23 -3.37 2.26 3.29
N ILE A 24 -2.82 1.57 4.28
CA ILE A 24 -3.11 1.82 5.69
C ILE A 24 -1.81 2.12 6.43
N ILE A 25 -1.93 2.91 7.49
CA ILE A 25 -0.86 3.08 8.47
C ILE A 25 -1.28 2.30 9.71
N GLY A 26 -0.50 1.29 10.06
CA GLY A 26 -0.76 0.48 11.24
C GLY A 26 -0.48 1.23 12.53
N THR A 27 -0.94 0.67 13.65
CA THR A 27 -0.62 1.21 14.98
C THR A 27 0.89 1.15 15.27
N ASP A 28 1.62 0.33 14.53
CA ASP A 28 3.08 0.24 14.56
C ASP A 28 3.79 1.39 13.82
N GLY A 29 3.02 2.28 13.15
CA GLY A 29 3.57 3.38 12.36
C GLY A 29 4.08 2.98 10.99
N ILE A 30 3.83 1.75 10.54
CA ILE A 30 4.26 1.22 9.25
C ILE A 30 3.15 1.39 8.23
N ARG A 31 3.53 1.71 6.99
CA ARG A 31 2.59 1.85 5.88
C ARG A 31 2.50 0.53 5.11
N TYR A 32 1.29 0.03 4.94
CA TYR A 32 0.99 -1.19 4.18
C TYR A 32 0.17 -0.80 2.96
N TYR A 33 0.62 -1.19 1.77
CA TYR A 33 0.08 -0.74 0.50
C TYR A 33 -0.32 -1.93 -0.37
N GLY A 34 -1.54 -1.87 -0.91
CA GLY A 34 -2.03 -2.85 -1.89
C GLY A 34 -2.49 -2.14 -3.15
N SER A 35 -2.05 -2.64 -4.31
CA SER A 35 -2.38 -2.04 -5.60
C SER A 35 -2.79 -3.05 -6.65
N HIS A 36 -3.14 -2.54 -7.83
CA HIS A 36 -3.73 -3.30 -8.94
C HIS A 36 -5.07 -3.94 -8.57
N LEU A 37 -5.80 -3.30 -7.67
CA LEU A 37 -7.10 -3.82 -7.21
C LEU A 37 -8.12 -3.74 -8.34
N ARG A 38 -9.06 -4.69 -8.34
CA ARG A 38 -10.25 -4.65 -9.19
C ARG A 38 -11.26 -3.64 -8.66
N GLU A 39 -11.36 -3.58 -7.34
CA GLU A 39 -12.32 -2.73 -6.64
C GLU A 39 -11.80 -2.38 -5.26
N VAL A 40 -12.05 -1.15 -4.83
CA VAL A 40 -11.92 -0.74 -3.43
C VAL A 40 -13.26 -0.97 -2.75
N ALA A 41 -13.26 -1.60 -1.58
CA ALA A 41 -14.49 -1.97 -0.89
C ALA A 41 -15.35 -0.74 -0.58
N VAL A 42 -16.66 -0.90 -0.69
CA VAL A 42 -17.63 0.13 -0.34
C VAL A 42 -17.47 0.48 1.14
N GLY A 43 -17.43 1.77 1.46
CA GLY A 43 -17.25 2.23 2.84
C GLY A 43 -15.81 2.50 3.23
N ILE A 44 -14.82 2.06 2.45
CA ILE A 44 -13.43 2.43 2.67
C ILE A 44 -13.20 3.85 2.18
N LYS A 45 -12.85 4.74 3.10
CA LYS A 45 -12.66 6.18 2.82
C LYS A 45 -11.32 6.65 3.34
N LEU A 46 -10.77 7.64 2.64
CA LEU A 46 -9.52 8.26 3.04
C LEU A 46 -9.62 8.86 4.44
N GLY A 47 -8.64 8.56 5.30
CA GLY A 47 -8.53 9.10 6.64
C GLY A 47 -9.37 8.38 7.69
N GLU A 48 -10.10 7.32 7.34
CA GLU A 48 -10.87 6.53 8.29
C GLU A 48 -10.05 5.35 8.83
N ASP A 49 -10.37 4.96 10.06
CA ASP A 49 -9.78 3.77 10.67
C ASP A 49 -10.39 2.50 10.08
N VAL A 50 -9.57 1.46 9.95
CA VAL A 50 -10.02 0.13 9.56
C VAL A 50 -9.68 -0.87 10.66
N ARG A 51 -10.46 -1.94 10.75
CA ARG A 51 -10.31 -2.98 11.76
C ARG A 51 -9.64 -4.21 11.17
N VAL A 52 -9.00 -4.99 12.01
CA VAL A 52 -8.47 -6.30 11.64
C VAL A 52 -9.60 -7.16 11.04
N GLY A 53 -9.33 -7.75 9.86
CA GLY A 53 -10.30 -8.58 9.15
C GLY A 53 -11.26 -7.80 8.25
N GLU A 54 -11.23 -6.48 8.29
CA GLU A 54 -12.08 -5.66 7.41
C GLU A 54 -11.61 -5.76 5.96
N LYS A 55 -12.56 -6.01 5.04
CA LYS A 55 -12.26 -6.08 3.61
C LYS A 55 -11.92 -4.69 3.07
N LEU A 56 -10.77 -4.56 2.43
CA LEU A 56 -10.31 -3.31 1.83
C LEU A 56 -10.62 -3.22 0.34
N GLY A 57 -10.66 -4.35 -0.34
CA GLY A 57 -10.89 -4.40 -1.78
C GLY A 57 -10.76 -5.80 -2.35
N GLU A 58 -10.67 -5.88 -3.66
CA GLU A 58 -10.54 -7.15 -4.38
C GLU A 58 -9.33 -7.11 -5.32
N VAL A 59 -8.62 -8.21 -5.40
CA VAL A 59 -7.45 -8.39 -6.26
C VAL A 59 -7.87 -8.27 -7.73
N GLY A 60 -7.08 -7.57 -8.52
CA GLY A 60 -7.31 -7.36 -9.94
C GLY A 60 -6.03 -7.15 -10.73
N ASP A 61 -6.14 -6.47 -11.86
CA ASP A 61 -5.02 -6.13 -12.75
C ASP A 61 -5.05 -4.68 -13.22
N SER A 62 -5.60 -3.79 -12.42
CA SER A 62 -5.67 -2.37 -12.76
C SER A 62 -4.28 -1.70 -12.80
N GLY A 63 -4.22 -0.51 -13.37
CA GLY A 63 -2.96 0.18 -13.57
C GLY A 63 -2.08 -0.49 -14.61
N ASN A 64 -0.76 -0.42 -14.42
CA ASN A 64 0.20 -1.01 -15.35
C ASN A 64 0.26 -2.54 -15.31
N ALA A 65 -0.53 -3.18 -14.45
CA ALA A 65 -0.73 -4.63 -14.46
C ALA A 65 -1.77 -5.10 -15.48
N ARG A 66 -2.39 -4.18 -16.20
CA ARG A 66 -3.47 -4.43 -17.15
C ARG A 66 -3.06 -5.50 -18.16
N GLY A 67 -3.80 -6.63 -18.18
CA GLY A 67 -3.51 -7.76 -19.05
C GLY A 67 -2.44 -8.73 -18.57
N ALA A 68 -1.79 -8.47 -17.45
CA ALA A 68 -0.73 -9.32 -16.89
C ALA A 68 -1.23 -10.43 -15.96
N GLY A 69 -2.54 -10.52 -15.75
CA GLY A 69 -3.15 -11.44 -14.81
C GLY A 69 -3.39 -10.80 -13.44
N ALA A 70 -4.48 -11.23 -12.80
CA ALA A 70 -4.86 -10.68 -11.50
C ALA A 70 -3.83 -11.05 -10.43
N HIS A 71 -3.33 -10.05 -9.72
CA HIS A 71 -2.41 -10.23 -8.61
C HIS A 71 -2.44 -9.01 -7.69
N LEU A 72 -2.00 -9.19 -6.46
CA LEU A 72 -1.83 -8.08 -5.52
C LEU A 72 -0.35 -7.67 -5.48
N HIS A 73 -0.07 -6.41 -5.80
CA HIS A 73 1.18 -5.81 -5.41
C HIS A 73 1.04 -5.34 -3.97
N PHE A 74 1.83 -5.91 -3.07
CA PHE A 74 1.80 -5.58 -1.65
C PHE A 74 3.14 -4.99 -1.24
N GLY A 75 3.12 -3.76 -0.70
CA GLY A 75 4.30 -3.05 -0.29
C GLY A 75 4.30 -2.68 1.18
N ILE A 76 5.47 -2.75 1.80
CA ILE A 76 5.69 -2.31 3.18
C ILE A 76 6.71 -1.18 3.14
N SER A 77 6.37 -0.06 3.75
CA SER A 77 7.27 1.11 3.75
C SER A 77 7.11 1.95 5.01
N ARG A 78 8.03 2.88 5.19
CA ARG A 78 7.81 3.99 6.11
C ARG A 78 6.72 4.91 5.56
N PRO A 79 5.97 5.63 6.39
CA PRO A 79 5.13 6.73 5.93
C PRO A 79 6.02 7.80 5.29
N THR A 80 5.56 8.36 4.17
CA THR A 80 6.31 9.37 3.44
C THR A 80 5.38 10.20 2.56
N TYR A 81 5.94 11.20 1.86
CA TYR A 81 5.16 12.10 1.02
C TYR A 81 4.62 11.40 -0.24
N PRO A 82 3.47 11.86 -0.77
CA PRO A 82 2.88 11.27 -1.98
C PRO A 82 3.80 11.27 -3.20
N THR A 83 4.73 12.20 -3.29
CA THR A 83 5.70 12.28 -4.39
C THR A 83 6.81 11.22 -4.32
N ASP A 84 6.94 10.55 -3.17
CA ASP A 84 7.98 9.55 -2.94
C ASP A 84 7.49 8.14 -3.35
N TRP A 85 7.07 8.01 -4.58
CA TRP A 85 6.40 6.82 -5.09
C TRP A 85 7.28 5.57 -5.06
N LYS A 86 8.61 5.72 -5.18
CA LYS A 86 9.54 4.58 -5.12
C LYS A 86 9.53 3.91 -3.76
N VAL A 87 9.42 4.69 -2.68
CA VAL A 87 9.28 4.17 -1.32
C VAL A 87 7.85 3.66 -1.09
N ARG A 88 6.86 4.40 -1.53
CA ARG A 88 5.45 4.10 -1.27
C ARG A 88 4.95 2.82 -1.92
N ARG A 89 5.54 2.40 -3.04
CA ARG A 89 5.20 1.11 -3.70
C ARG A 89 5.72 -0.09 -2.92
N GLY A 90 6.67 0.10 -2.04
CA GLY A 90 7.29 -0.94 -1.21
C GLY A 90 8.77 -0.69 -1.04
N GLN A 91 9.23 -0.69 0.19
CA GLN A 91 10.59 -0.36 0.57
C GLN A 91 11.40 -1.60 0.91
N ILE A 92 10.75 -2.61 1.46
CA ILE A 92 11.36 -3.87 1.89
C ILE A 92 10.56 -5.04 1.32
N SER A 93 11.20 -6.21 1.20
CA SER A 93 10.49 -7.42 0.77
C SER A 93 9.47 -7.83 1.82
N PRO A 94 8.19 -8.04 1.45
CA PRO A 94 7.17 -8.47 2.40
C PRO A 94 7.17 -10.00 2.64
N PHE A 95 7.97 -10.77 1.90
CA PHE A 95 7.86 -12.22 1.82
C PHE A 95 7.95 -12.89 3.20
N ASP A 96 8.99 -12.58 3.98
CA ASP A 96 9.20 -13.19 5.29
C ASP A 96 8.11 -12.78 6.28
N TYR A 97 7.65 -11.53 6.21
CA TYR A 97 6.56 -11.03 7.05
C TYR A 97 5.24 -11.70 6.72
N LEU A 98 4.90 -11.83 5.44
CA LEU A 98 3.69 -12.51 5.00
C LEU A 98 3.67 -13.97 5.44
N ASN A 99 4.81 -14.67 5.35
CA ASN A 99 4.93 -16.03 5.84
C ASN A 99 4.77 -16.14 7.36
N ALA A 100 5.40 -15.23 8.11
CA ALA A 100 5.26 -15.19 9.57
C ALA A 100 3.80 -14.95 9.98
N TRP A 101 3.15 -13.97 9.39
CA TRP A 101 1.75 -13.65 9.69
C TRP A 101 0.81 -14.80 9.32
N ARG A 102 1.07 -15.48 8.21
CA ARG A 102 0.28 -16.65 7.80
C ARG A 102 0.34 -17.77 8.84
N LYS A 103 1.47 -17.90 9.53
CA LYS A 103 1.68 -18.89 10.62
C LYS A 103 1.11 -18.42 11.96
N GLY A 104 0.63 -17.18 12.05
CA GLY A 104 0.12 -16.60 13.27
C GLY A 104 1.14 -15.85 14.11
N ASP A 105 2.37 -15.68 13.62
CA ASP A 105 3.40 -14.91 14.32
C ASP A 105 3.13 -13.42 14.17
N ASP A 106 3.16 -12.69 15.28
CA ASP A 106 2.95 -11.24 15.30
C ASP A 106 4.31 -10.52 15.27
N VAL A 107 4.86 -10.37 14.05
CA VAL A 107 6.12 -9.67 13.85
C VAL A 107 5.86 -8.29 13.22
N THR A 108 6.63 -7.30 13.68
CA THR A 108 6.56 -5.94 13.16
C THR A 108 7.69 -5.70 12.17
N PRO A 109 7.38 -5.24 10.95
CA PRO A 109 8.41 -4.93 9.96
C PRO A 109 9.35 -3.82 10.42
N GLU A 110 10.63 -3.95 10.06
CA GLU A 110 11.62 -2.90 10.21
C GLU A 110 11.84 -2.24 8.87
N VAL A 111 11.58 -0.94 8.80
CA VAL A 111 11.76 -0.16 7.56
C VAL A 111 12.88 0.85 7.74
N PRO A 112 13.80 0.97 6.75
CA PRO A 112 14.87 1.94 6.82
C PRO A 112 14.39 3.37 6.56
N GLY A 113 15.16 4.32 7.03
CA GLY A 113 15.01 5.73 6.68
C GLY A 113 14.30 6.56 7.72
N PRO A 114 13.82 7.76 7.33
CA PRO A 114 13.44 8.81 8.28
C PRO A 114 12.01 8.75 8.80
N ALA A 115 11.33 7.57 8.81
CA ALA A 115 9.96 7.47 9.32
C ALA A 115 9.81 8.07 10.71
N ARG A 116 10.76 7.75 11.62
CA ARG A 116 10.77 8.33 12.98
C ARG A 116 10.98 9.82 12.97
N ALA A 117 11.84 10.33 12.07
CA ALA A 117 12.08 11.76 11.94
C ALA A 117 10.83 12.48 11.46
N LEU A 118 10.09 11.89 10.51
CA LEU A 118 8.81 12.43 10.05
C LEU A 118 7.79 12.51 11.19
N CYS A 119 7.69 11.44 11.98
CA CYS A 119 6.80 11.43 13.15
C CYS A 119 7.18 12.50 14.17
N LYS A 120 8.46 12.68 14.43
CA LYS A 120 8.95 13.74 15.33
C LYS A 120 8.64 15.13 14.80
N GLN A 121 8.80 15.34 13.49
CA GLN A 121 8.48 16.62 12.86
C GLN A 121 7.00 16.93 12.96
N ALA A 122 6.14 15.92 12.78
CA ALA A 122 4.70 16.08 12.91
C ALA A 122 4.28 16.37 14.34
N ALA A 123 4.98 15.82 15.32
CA ALA A 123 4.70 16.02 16.73
C ALA A 123 5.31 17.31 17.30
N GLY A 124 6.30 17.82 16.63
CA GLY A 124 7.02 19.03 17.03
C GLY A 124 6.53 20.25 16.30
#